data_feea7bbc3797b72a26282e5c416bacb4
#
_entry.id   feea7bbc3797b72a26282e5c416bacb4
#
_cell.length_a   1.000
_cell.length_b   1.000
_cell.length_c   1.000
_cell.angle_alpha   90.00
_cell.angle_beta   90.00
_cell.angle_gamma   90.00
#
_symmetry.space_group_name_H-M   'P 1'
#
loop_
_entity.id
_entity.type
_entity.pdbx_description
1 polymer ?
#
loop_
_entity_poly.entity_id
_entity_poly.type
_entity_poly.pdbx_seq_one_letter_code
_entity_poly.pdbx_strand_id
1 'polypeptide(L)'
;SSGAPKRTSEGKDGFGATTGMGICHSYTPDGRCVSLLKILLTNFCVYDCQYCVNRRTSNVPRARFSVDEVVKLTTDFYFRNYIDGLFLSSGIIQSADYTMEQLVAIARELREVHNFRGYIHLKTIPDADPALIAAAGRYADRLSVNIELPTEAAVERLAPEKKVHTIKLAMGSIRRKLDEKAEEPRSPKFAPAGQSTQMIGGADASDDQTILSTAETLYGSYKPKRV
;
A
#
# COMPACT_ATOMS: atom_id res chain seq x y z
N SER A 1 4.60 -0.43 -10.49
CA SER A 1 4.10 0.92 -10.26
C SER A 1 3.89 1.59 -11.59
N SER A 2 2.66 1.88 -11.95
CA SER A 2 2.32 2.71 -13.09
C SER A 2 2.74 4.15 -12.81
N GLY A 3 4.01 4.47 -13.06
CA GLY A 3 4.41 5.85 -13.23
C GLY A 3 3.80 6.37 -14.52
N ALA A 4 3.45 7.65 -14.57
CA ALA A 4 3.06 8.29 -15.81
C ALA A 4 4.16 8.04 -16.87
N PRO A 5 3.81 7.76 -18.13
CA PRO A 5 4.81 7.53 -19.16
C PRO A 5 5.72 8.76 -19.30
N LYS A 6 7.01 8.53 -19.42
CA LYS A 6 7.95 9.60 -19.73
C LYS A 6 7.53 10.25 -21.05
N ARG A 7 7.26 11.54 -21.01
CA ARG A 7 7.05 12.35 -22.22
C ARG A 7 8.15 13.41 -22.25
N THR A 8 8.99 13.36 -23.27
CA THR A 8 9.95 14.41 -23.56
C THR A 8 9.46 15.21 -24.75
N SER A 9 9.55 16.52 -24.66
CA SER A 9 9.20 17.45 -25.74
C SER A 9 10.34 17.67 -26.74
N GLU A 10 11.19 16.65 -26.96
CA GLU A 10 12.21 16.78 -27.98
C GLU A 10 11.56 16.88 -29.38
N GLY A 11 11.52 18.10 -29.90
CA GLY A 11 11.28 18.38 -31.30
C GLY A 11 9.86 18.68 -31.77
N LYS A 12 8.88 18.94 -30.89
CA LYS A 12 7.52 19.41 -31.27
C LYS A 12 6.99 20.44 -30.28
N ASP A 13 6.27 21.43 -30.78
CA ASP A 13 5.64 22.52 -30.04
C ASP A 13 4.81 21.98 -28.86
N GLY A 14 5.36 22.00 -27.64
CA GLY A 14 4.71 21.60 -26.43
C GLY A 14 5.51 21.99 -25.19
N PHE A 15 4.82 22.40 -24.12
CA PHE A 15 5.44 22.76 -22.85
C PHE A 15 5.51 21.57 -21.91
N GLY A 16 6.67 21.37 -21.27
CA GLY A 16 6.89 20.48 -20.14
C GLY A 16 7.43 19.10 -20.49
N ALA A 17 8.14 18.53 -19.52
CA ALA A 17 8.59 17.13 -19.54
C ALA A 17 7.97 16.39 -18.34
N THR A 18 7.45 15.19 -18.56
CA THR A 18 7.03 14.28 -17.49
C THR A 18 8.12 13.26 -17.25
N THR A 19 8.85 13.40 -16.17
CA THR A 19 9.62 12.29 -15.60
C THR A 19 8.67 11.49 -14.72
N GLY A 20 8.84 10.15 -14.66
CA GLY A 20 8.00 9.28 -13.85
C GLY A 20 7.98 9.73 -12.39
N MET A 21 7.05 10.61 -12.06
CA MET A 21 6.83 11.10 -10.70
C MET A 21 5.96 10.11 -9.95
N GLY A 22 6.19 9.95 -8.64
CA GLY A 22 5.44 9.04 -7.77
C GLY A 22 3.96 9.41 -7.55
N ILE A 23 3.31 10.04 -8.53
CA ILE A 23 1.89 10.40 -8.50
C ILE A 23 1.10 9.33 -9.24
N CYS A 24 0.15 8.72 -8.54
CA CYS A 24 -0.76 7.72 -9.05
C CYS A 24 -2.16 8.34 -9.21
N HIS A 25 -2.75 8.18 -10.37
CA HIS A 25 -4.12 8.63 -10.63
C HIS A 25 -5.09 7.46 -10.46
N SER A 26 -6.15 7.69 -9.68
CA SER A 26 -7.26 6.75 -9.48
C SER A 26 -8.56 7.47 -9.79
N TYR A 27 -9.50 6.75 -10.42
CA TYR A 27 -10.81 7.31 -10.73
C TYR A 27 -11.84 6.76 -9.75
N THR A 28 -12.69 7.63 -9.24
CA THR A 28 -13.87 7.29 -8.45
C THR A 28 -15.04 6.91 -9.36
N PRO A 29 -16.08 6.20 -8.88
CA PRO A 29 -17.23 5.82 -9.70
C PRO A 29 -17.96 7.01 -10.34
N ASP A 30 -17.87 8.19 -9.74
CA ASP A 30 -18.41 9.45 -10.26
C ASP A 30 -17.49 10.15 -11.27
N GLY A 31 -16.42 9.49 -11.70
CA GLY A 31 -15.49 9.98 -12.72
C GLY A 31 -14.43 10.97 -12.26
N ARG A 32 -14.39 11.34 -10.97
CA ARG A 32 -13.33 12.20 -10.45
C ARG A 32 -11.99 11.51 -10.46
N CYS A 33 -10.95 12.22 -10.90
CA CYS A 33 -9.58 11.80 -10.80
C CYS A 33 -9.02 12.14 -9.42
N VAL A 34 -8.50 11.13 -8.70
CA VAL A 34 -7.81 11.30 -7.42
C VAL A 34 -6.32 11.08 -7.63
N SER A 35 -5.54 12.10 -7.35
CA SER A 35 -4.08 12.09 -7.49
C SER A 35 -3.42 11.73 -6.15
N LEU A 36 -2.71 10.61 -6.09
CA LEU A 36 -2.06 10.15 -4.86
C LEU A 36 -0.54 10.21 -5.01
N LEU A 37 0.14 10.79 -4.04
CA LEU A 37 1.58 10.62 -3.89
C LEU A 37 1.86 9.17 -3.50
N LYS A 38 2.43 8.40 -4.44
CA LYS A 38 2.77 7.00 -4.21
C LYS A 38 4.26 6.85 -3.97
N ILE A 39 4.64 6.64 -2.73
CA ILE A 39 6.04 6.53 -2.32
C ILE A 39 6.30 5.29 -1.47
N LEU A 40 7.57 4.91 -1.43
CA LEU A 40 8.13 3.97 -0.47
C LEU A 40 8.81 4.75 0.64
N LEU A 41 8.51 4.45 1.90
CA LEU A 41 9.30 4.96 3.04
C LEU A 41 10.76 4.57 2.86
N THR A 42 11.01 3.33 2.44
CA THR A 42 12.33 2.85 2.08
C THR A 42 12.26 1.71 1.08
N ASN A 43 13.29 1.59 0.25
CA ASN A 43 13.52 0.42 -0.58
C ASN A 43 14.58 -0.55 -0.01
N PHE A 44 15.10 -0.29 1.20
CA PHE A 44 15.78 -1.33 1.98
C PHE A 44 14.75 -2.39 2.38
N CYS A 45 15.11 -3.66 2.23
CA CYS A 45 14.26 -4.76 2.64
C CYS A 45 15.12 -5.91 3.16
N VAL A 46 14.70 -6.53 4.27
CA VAL A 46 15.35 -7.73 4.83
C VAL A 46 14.88 -9.00 4.14
N TYR A 47 13.80 -8.93 3.34
CA TYR A 47 13.24 -10.07 2.59
C TYR A 47 13.84 -10.17 1.18
N ASP A 48 13.83 -11.38 0.65
CA ASP A 48 14.41 -11.68 -0.66
C ASP A 48 13.39 -12.22 -1.66
N CYS A 49 12.21 -11.60 -1.71
CA CYS A 49 11.15 -12.00 -2.64
C CYS A 49 11.63 -11.92 -4.10
N GLN A 50 11.62 -13.03 -4.82
CA GLN A 50 12.21 -13.17 -6.16
C GLN A 50 11.60 -12.22 -7.21
N TYR A 51 10.33 -11.89 -7.07
CA TYR A 51 9.60 -10.96 -7.95
C TYR A 51 9.81 -9.48 -7.60
N CYS A 52 10.53 -9.18 -6.51
CA CYS A 52 10.67 -7.80 -6.03
C CYS A 52 12.01 -7.19 -6.48
N VAL A 53 11.94 -6.04 -7.15
CA VAL A 53 13.15 -5.29 -7.54
C VAL A 53 13.95 -4.81 -6.32
N ASN A 54 13.28 -4.60 -5.18
CA ASN A 54 13.87 -4.13 -3.93
C ASN A 54 14.23 -5.28 -2.96
N ARG A 55 14.29 -6.53 -3.43
CA ARG A 55 14.71 -7.66 -2.59
C ARG A 55 16.13 -7.45 -2.04
N ARG A 56 16.41 -8.10 -0.93
CA ARG A 56 17.70 -7.95 -0.20
C ARG A 56 18.92 -8.09 -1.10
N THR A 57 18.93 -9.09 -1.99
CA THR A 57 20.07 -9.39 -2.88
C THR A 57 20.14 -8.52 -4.13
N SER A 58 19.19 -7.61 -4.34
CA SER A 58 19.20 -6.70 -5.51
C SER A 58 20.23 -5.59 -5.36
N ASN A 59 20.91 -5.26 -6.46
CA ASN A 59 21.93 -4.20 -6.52
C ASN A 59 21.37 -2.79 -6.77
N VAL A 60 20.07 -2.59 -6.59
CA VAL A 60 19.47 -1.26 -6.77
C VAL A 60 19.98 -0.27 -5.72
N PRO A 61 20.17 0.99 -6.07
CA PRO A 61 20.49 2.04 -5.09
C PRO A 61 19.42 2.07 -3.97
N ARG A 62 19.89 2.18 -2.73
CA ARG A 62 19.02 2.16 -1.55
C ARG A 62 18.85 3.55 -0.99
N ALA A 63 17.60 3.86 -0.63
CA ALA A 63 17.24 5.12 0.01
C ALA A 63 16.17 4.90 1.08
N ARG A 64 16.09 5.84 2.01
CA ARG A 64 15.07 5.87 3.06
C ARG A 64 14.69 7.31 3.32
N PHE A 65 13.40 7.54 3.47
CA PHE A 65 12.86 8.77 4.05
C PHE A 65 12.77 8.66 5.58
N SER A 66 12.95 9.76 6.26
CA SER A 66 12.49 9.91 7.64
C SER A 66 10.98 10.13 7.68
N VAL A 67 10.39 10.02 8.87
CA VAL A 67 8.98 10.35 9.10
C VAL A 67 8.69 11.79 8.68
N ASP A 68 9.51 12.73 9.16
CA ASP A 68 9.37 14.17 8.89
C ASP A 68 9.46 14.50 7.40
N GLU A 69 10.36 13.84 6.66
CA GLU A 69 10.49 14.05 5.21
C GLU A 69 9.25 13.63 4.46
N VAL A 70 8.63 12.48 4.82
CA VAL A 70 7.39 12.02 4.19
C VAL A 70 6.24 12.95 4.53
N VAL A 71 6.12 13.36 5.79
CA VAL A 71 5.10 14.29 6.26
C VAL A 71 5.22 15.63 5.53
N LYS A 72 6.42 16.20 5.50
CA LYS A 72 6.70 17.46 4.81
C LYS A 72 6.40 17.38 3.32
N LEU A 73 6.87 16.33 2.65
CA LEU A 73 6.64 16.14 1.22
C LEU A 73 5.14 16.03 0.90
N THR A 74 4.41 15.28 1.73
CA THR A 74 2.97 15.08 1.55
C THR A 74 2.21 16.39 1.74
N THR A 75 2.51 17.13 2.79
CA THR A 75 1.86 18.42 3.08
C THR A 75 2.18 19.48 2.03
N ASP A 76 3.45 19.59 1.62
CA ASP A 76 3.88 20.54 0.58
C ASP A 76 3.15 20.29 -0.76
N PHE A 77 3.03 19.02 -1.18
CA PHE A 77 2.35 18.66 -2.42
C PHE A 77 0.83 18.87 -2.34
N TYR A 78 0.26 18.59 -1.19
CA TYR A 78 -1.17 18.78 -0.94
C TYR A 78 -1.54 20.27 -0.97
N PHE A 79 -0.79 21.13 -0.28
CA PHE A 79 -1.03 22.58 -0.29
C PHE A 79 -0.86 23.22 -1.67
N ARG A 80 -0.03 22.61 -2.52
CA ARG A 80 0.14 23.06 -3.93
C ARG A 80 -0.91 22.45 -4.88
N ASN A 81 -1.88 21.70 -4.35
CA ASN A 81 -2.90 20.99 -5.14
C ASN A 81 -2.33 20.00 -6.18
N TYR A 82 -1.15 19.43 -5.92
CA TYR A 82 -0.57 18.40 -6.80
C TYR A 82 -1.13 17.02 -6.51
N ILE A 83 -1.61 16.79 -5.28
CA ILE A 83 -2.15 15.52 -4.82
C ILE A 83 -3.38 15.72 -3.94
N ASP A 84 -4.25 14.71 -3.94
CA ASP A 84 -5.41 14.60 -3.05
C ASP A 84 -5.12 13.72 -1.82
N GLY A 85 -3.98 13.00 -1.83
CA GLY A 85 -3.63 12.10 -0.74
C GLY A 85 -2.30 11.39 -0.91
N LEU A 86 -2.03 10.52 0.04
CA LEU A 86 -0.81 9.71 0.16
C LEU A 86 -1.13 8.23 0.00
N PHE A 87 -0.36 7.53 -0.83
CA PHE A 87 -0.26 6.07 -0.83
C PHE A 87 1.15 5.68 -0.37
N LEU A 88 1.25 5.21 0.86
CA LEU A 88 2.51 4.88 1.51
C LEU A 88 2.70 3.37 1.62
N SER A 89 3.85 2.92 1.17
CA SER A 89 4.34 1.54 1.33
C SER A 89 5.79 1.55 1.78
N SER A 90 6.34 0.38 2.10
CA SER A 90 7.74 0.27 2.53
C SER A 90 8.33 -1.09 2.15
N GLY A 91 9.64 -1.14 1.95
CA GLY A 91 10.41 -2.34 2.24
C GLY A 91 10.42 -2.58 3.75
N ILE A 92 10.73 -3.80 4.19
CA ILE A 92 10.80 -4.16 5.61
C ILE A 92 12.23 -3.97 6.10
N ILE A 93 12.42 -3.02 7.03
CA ILE A 93 13.71 -2.73 7.66
C ILE A 93 13.69 -3.17 9.12
N GLN A 94 14.77 -3.74 9.60
CA GLN A 94 14.93 -4.28 10.95
C GLN A 94 13.90 -5.37 11.28
N SER A 95 12.64 -5.00 11.49
CA SER A 95 11.54 -5.91 11.75
C SER A 95 10.23 -5.41 11.11
N ALA A 96 9.23 -6.29 11.08
CA ALA A 96 7.89 -5.95 10.64
C ALA A 96 7.27 -4.86 11.52
N ASP A 97 7.41 -4.99 12.84
CA ASP A 97 6.88 -4.05 13.83
C ASP A 97 7.52 -2.67 13.69
N TYR A 98 8.86 -2.61 13.68
CA TYR A 98 9.57 -1.35 13.50
C TYR A 98 9.14 -0.62 12.23
N THR A 99 9.01 -1.35 11.12
CA THR A 99 8.57 -0.77 9.85
C THR A 99 7.13 -0.27 9.95
N MET A 100 6.25 -1.04 10.57
CA MET A 100 4.84 -0.67 10.73
C MET A 100 4.66 0.52 11.66
N GLU A 101 5.45 0.63 12.74
CA GLU A 101 5.50 1.79 13.63
C GLU A 101 5.81 3.08 12.87
N GLN A 102 6.78 3.05 11.95
CA GLN A 102 7.12 4.23 11.13
C GLN A 102 5.95 4.63 10.22
N LEU A 103 5.27 3.65 9.59
CA LEU A 103 4.10 3.93 8.74
C LEU A 103 2.95 4.53 9.55
N VAL A 104 2.70 4.01 10.75
CA VAL A 104 1.69 4.53 11.67
C VAL A 104 2.05 5.93 12.16
N ALA A 105 3.32 6.17 12.49
CA ALA A 105 3.79 7.48 12.94
C ALA A 105 3.54 8.56 11.89
N ILE A 106 3.86 8.28 10.62
CA ILE A 106 3.58 9.22 9.51
C ILE A 106 2.09 9.53 9.41
N ALA A 107 1.24 8.51 9.40
CA ALA A 107 -0.20 8.70 9.26
C ALA A 107 -0.80 9.45 10.46
N ARG A 108 -0.33 9.15 11.67
CA ARG A 108 -0.72 9.84 12.90
C ARG A 108 -0.32 11.31 12.87
N GLU A 109 0.92 11.61 12.54
CA GLU A 109 1.43 12.98 12.49
C GLU A 109 0.68 13.81 11.45
N LEU A 110 0.44 13.26 10.26
CA LEU A 110 -0.38 13.92 9.25
C LEU A 110 -1.78 14.27 9.80
N ARG A 111 -2.42 13.35 10.53
CA ARG A 111 -3.78 13.56 11.06
C ARG A 111 -3.82 14.47 12.27
N GLU A 112 -2.96 14.23 13.27
CA GLU A 112 -3.04 14.87 14.58
C GLU A 112 -2.31 16.20 14.65
N VAL A 113 -1.14 16.31 13.98
CA VAL A 113 -0.31 17.52 14.02
C VAL A 113 -0.67 18.47 12.86
N HIS A 114 -0.76 17.93 11.63
CA HIS A 114 -0.96 18.76 10.44
C HIS A 114 -2.42 18.88 10.01
N ASN A 115 -3.37 18.25 10.73
CA ASN A 115 -4.80 18.28 10.39
C ASN A 115 -5.07 17.87 8.93
N PHE A 116 -4.23 17.01 8.38
CA PHE A 116 -4.32 16.58 6.99
C PHE A 116 -5.66 15.87 6.73
N ARG A 117 -6.46 16.42 5.82
CA ARG A 117 -7.78 15.90 5.44
C ARG A 117 -7.77 15.07 4.17
N GLY A 118 -6.64 15.03 3.47
CA GLY A 118 -6.46 14.23 2.26
C GLY A 118 -6.56 12.73 2.52
N TYR A 119 -6.68 11.97 1.46
CA TYR A 119 -6.78 10.51 1.51
C TYR A 119 -5.46 9.87 1.94
N ILE A 120 -5.50 8.90 2.84
CA ILE A 120 -4.34 8.10 3.26
C ILE A 120 -4.60 6.63 2.99
N HIS A 121 -3.78 6.03 2.14
CA HIS A 121 -3.74 4.60 1.90
C HIS A 121 -2.41 4.05 2.42
N LEU A 122 -2.47 3.17 3.42
CA LEU A 122 -1.30 2.48 3.96
C LEU A 122 -1.25 1.03 3.48
N LYS A 123 -0.09 0.63 2.98
CA LYS A 123 0.21 -0.78 2.76
C LYS A 123 0.79 -1.36 4.04
N THR A 124 0.03 -2.21 4.70
CA THR A 124 0.41 -2.80 5.98
C THR A 124 1.42 -3.93 5.82
N ILE A 125 2.15 -4.19 6.88
CA ILE A 125 3.08 -5.33 6.99
C ILE A 125 2.33 -6.47 7.69
N PRO A 126 2.06 -7.60 7.04
CA PRO A 126 1.22 -8.67 7.60
C PRO A 126 1.75 -9.29 8.88
N ASP A 127 3.09 -9.37 9.00
CA ASP A 127 3.78 -9.98 10.15
C ASP A 127 3.96 -9.02 11.34
N ALA A 128 3.45 -7.78 11.23
CA ALA A 128 3.49 -6.81 12.32
C ALA A 128 2.43 -7.12 13.39
N ASP A 129 2.68 -6.64 14.61
CA ASP A 129 1.74 -6.76 15.72
C ASP A 129 0.34 -6.27 15.30
N PRO A 130 -0.72 -7.06 15.55
CA PRO A 130 -2.10 -6.69 15.23
C PRO A 130 -2.53 -5.33 15.81
N ALA A 131 -1.96 -4.90 16.94
CA ALA A 131 -2.22 -3.58 17.51
C ALA A 131 -1.71 -2.44 16.61
N LEU A 132 -0.58 -2.63 15.94
CA LEU A 132 -0.02 -1.67 14.97
C LEU A 132 -0.90 -1.59 13.72
N ILE A 133 -1.37 -2.73 13.22
CA ILE A 133 -2.32 -2.77 12.09
C ILE A 133 -3.63 -2.07 12.47
N ALA A 134 -4.12 -2.30 13.71
CA ALA A 134 -5.30 -1.61 14.23
C ALA A 134 -5.08 -0.11 14.36
N ALA A 135 -3.91 0.32 14.83
CA ALA A 135 -3.55 1.74 14.91
C ALA A 135 -3.52 2.38 13.51
N ALA A 136 -2.93 1.71 12.51
CA ALA A 136 -2.96 2.18 11.14
C ALA A 136 -4.38 2.44 10.63
N GLY A 137 -5.33 1.57 10.94
CA GLY A 137 -6.72 1.72 10.51
C GLY A 137 -7.44 2.93 11.10
N ARG A 138 -6.98 3.46 12.23
CA ARG A 138 -7.54 4.71 12.81
C ARG A 138 -7.16 5.94 12.00
N TYR A 139 -5.97 5.95 11.41
CA TYR A 139 -5.42 7.10 10.70
C TYR A 139 -5.56 7.00 9.18
N ALA A 140 -5.57 5.80 8.64
CA ALA A 140 -5.73 5.58 7.20
C ALA A 140 -7.21 5.53 6.79
N ASP A 141 -7.46 5.93 5.53
CA ASP A 141 -8.76 5.72 4.91
C ASP A 141 -8.87 4.33 4.30
N ARG A 142 -7.76 3.77 3.83
CA ARG A 142 -7.68 2.40 3.32
C ARG A 142 -6.43 1.71 3.82
N LEU A 143 -6.58 0.42 4.13
CA LEU A 143 -5.48 -0.49 4.37
C LEU A 143 -5.36 -1.48 3.20
N SER A 144 -4.13 -1.88 2.87
CA SER A 144 -3.91 -2.98 1.94
C SER A 144 -2.92 -3.99 2.52
N VAL A 145 -3.27 -5.26 2.34
CA VAL A 145 -2.42 -6.40 2.68
C VAL A 145 -2.29 -7.22 1.41
N ASN A 146 -1.09 -7.32 0.85
CA ASN A 146 -0.91 -8.09 -0.38
C ASN A 146 -0.96 -9.60 -0.09
N ILE A 147 -1.75 -10.33 -0.89
CA ILE A 147 -1.71 -11.81 -0.88
C ILE A 147 -0.48 -12.34 -1.62
N GLU A 148 0.13 -11.50 -2.45
CA GLU A 148 1.33 -11.70 -3.24
C GLU A 148 1.13 -12.61 -4.45
N LEU A 149 0.90 -13.90 -4.27
CA LEU A 149 0.81 -14.88 -5.35
C LEU A 149 -0.46 -15.72 -5.24
N PRO A 150 -0.93 -16.34 -6.34
CA PRO A 150 -2.18 -17.09 -6.35
C PRO A 150 -2.21 -18.30 -5.44
N THR A 151 -1.06 -18.96 -5.23
CA THR A 151 -0.95 -20.19 -4.45
C THR A 151 0.04 -20.06 -3.32
N GLU A 152 -0.18 -20.80 -2.23
CA GLU A 152 0.72 -20.87 -1.08
C GLU A 152 2.09 -21.43 -1.48
N ALA A 153 2.12 -22.48 -2.29
CA ALA A 153 3.34 -23.06 -2.82
C ALA A 153 4.18 -22.06 -3.63
N ALA A 154 3.52 -21.17 -4.38
CA ALA A 154 4.21 -20.11 -5.11
C ALA A 154 4.83 -19.07 -4.15
N VAL A 155 4.11 -18.70 -3.07
CA VAL A 155 4.64 -17.79 -2.04
C VAL A 155 5.83 -18.42 -1.32
N GLU A 156 5.74 -19.67 -0.89
CA GLU A 156 6.84 -20.39 -0.24
C GLU A 156 8.09 -20.45 -1.12
N ARG A 157 7.92 -20.67 -2.43
CA ARG A 157 9.04 -20.75 -3.37
C ARG A 157 9.65 -19.39 -3.68
N LEU A 158 8.83 -18.35 -3.92
CA LEU A 158 9.28 -17.07 -4.46
C LEU A 158 9.44 -15.97 -3.40
N ALA A 159 8.91 -16.17 -2.20
CA ALA A 159 9.00 -15.24 -1.07
C ALA A 159 9.01 -16.00 0.26
N PRO A 160 10.03 -16.82 0.53
CA PRO A 160 10.05 -17.77 1.64
C PRO A 160 9.95 -17.12 3.03
N GLU A 161 10.29 -15.85 3.16
CA GLU A 161 10.11 -15.11 4.40
C GLU A 161 8.65 -14.70 4.68
N LYS A 162 7.76 -14.76 3.67
CA LYS A 162 6.34 -14.43 3.79
C LYS A 162 5.52 -15.67 4.09
N LYS A 163 4.61 -15.55 5.04
CA LYS A 163 3.70 -16.64 5.43
C LYS A 163 2.28 -16.29 5.01
N VAL A 164 1.68 -17.08 4.11
CA VAL A 164 0.30 -16.88 3.67
C VAL A 164 -0.67 -16.88 4.84
N HIS A 165 -0.40 -17.69 5.87
CA HIS A 165 -1.20 -17.72 7.08
C HIS A 165 -1.26 -16.34 7.78
N THR A 166 -0.11 -15.69 8.02
CA THR A 166 -0.08 -14.36 8.66
C THR A 166 -0.74 -13.29 7.79
N ILE A 167 -0.57 -13.38 6.47
CA ILE A 167 -1.27 -12.50 5.53
C ILE A 167 -2.78 -12.64 5.68
N LYS A 168 -3.31 -13.87 5.67
CA LYS A 168 -4.74 -14.17 5.83
C LYS A 168 -5.26 -13.73 7.21
N LEU A 169 -4.48 -13.93 8.28
CA LEU A 169 -4.83 -13.45 9.62
C LEU A 169 -4.93 -11.91 9.66
N ALA A 170 -3.99 -11.20 9.08
CA ALA A 170 -4.03 -9.73 9.01
C ALA A 170 -5.26 -9.24 8.24
N MET A 171 -5.56 -9.84 7.06
CA MET A 171 -6.76 -9.53 6.28
C MET A 171 -8.05 -9.80 7.06
N GLY A 172 -8.12 -10.93 7.76
CA GLY A 172 -9.26 -11.32 8.60
C GLY A 172 -9.45 -10.36 9.80
N SER A 173 -8.36 -9.93 10.42
CA SER A 173 -8.41 -8.95 11.52
C SER A 173 -8.92 -7.59 11.04
N ILE A 174 -8.45 -7.11 9.89
CA ILE A 174 -8.95 -5.86 9.29
C ILE A 174 -10.43 -6.01 8.95
N ARG A 175 -10.83 -7.13 8.34
CA ARG A 175 -12.23 -7.40 7.99
C ARG A 175 -13.14 -7.34 9.21
N ARG A 176 -12.79 -8.04 10.29
CA ARG A 176 -13.56 -8.03 11.55
C ARG A 176 -13.74 -6.62 12.09
N LYS A 177 -12.68 -5.80 12.12
CA LYS A 177 -12.76 -4.40 12.57
C LYS A 177 -13.62 -3.52 11.67
N LEU A 178 -13.66 -3.79 10.38
CA LEU A 178 -14.57 -3.12 9.45
C LEU A 178 -16.03 -3.50 9.70
N ASP A 179 -16.29 -4.77 10.01
CA ASP A 179 -17.64 -5.25 10.36
C ASP A 179 -18.08 -4.69 11.71
N GLU A 180 -17.24 -4.74 12.75
CA GLU A 180 -17.50 -4.12 14.06
C GLU A 180 -17.85 -2.63 13.89
N LYS A 181 -17.13 -1.91 13.03
CA LYS A 181 -17.42 -0.50 12.73
C LYS A 181 -18.75 -0.30 12.02
N ALA A 182 -19.15 -1.22 11.15
CA ALA A 182 -20.43 -1.15 10.44
C ALA A 182 -21.60 -1.42 11.38
N GLU A 183 -21.42 -2.34 12.33
CA GLU A 183 -22.43 -2.68 13.35
C GLU A 183 -22.55 -1.58 14.43
N GLU A 184 -21.45 -0.91 14.77
CA GLU A 184 -21.39 0.16 15.75
C GLU A 184 -20.90 1.49 15.15
N PRO A 185 -21.77 2.26 14.49
CA PRO A 185 -21.39 3.49 13.79
C PRO A 185 -20.76 4.58 14.69
N ARG A 186 -21.00 4.52 16.01
CA ARG A 186 -20.40 5.46 16.99
C ARG A 186 -18.98 5.09 17.41
N SER A 187 -18.52 3.86 17.11
CA SER A 187 -17.14 3.43 17.38
C SER A 187 -16.11 4.31 16.65
N PRO A 188 -14.85 4.35 17.09
CA PRO A 188 -13.79 5.13 16.41
C PRO A 188 -13.68 4.81 14.93
N LYS A 189 -13.27 5.81 14.12
CA LYS A 189 -13.02 5.63 12.69
C LYS A 189 -12.01 4.48 12.46
N PHE A 190 -12.31 3.61 11.49
CA PHE A 190 -11.40 2.56 11.06
C PHE A 190 -11.50 2.35 9.55
N ALA A 191 -10.45 2.69 8.81
CA ALA A 191 -10.27 2.49 7.37
C ALA A 191 -11.59 2.57 6.55
N PRO A 192 -12.28 3.72 6.50
CA PRO A 192 -13.64 3.84 5.95
C PRO A 192 -13.73 3.47 4.46
N ALA A 193 -12.63 3.54 3.70
CA ALA A 193 -12.57 3.07 2.33
C ALA A 193 -12.27 1.55 2.23
N GLY A 194 -12.22 0.85 3.37
CA GLY A 194 -12.08 -0.60 3.46
C GLY A 194 -10.65 -1.09 3.25
N GLN A 195 -10.53 -2.39 3.01
CA GLN A 195 -9.26 -3.03 2.67
C GLN A 195 -9.16 -3.35 1.19
N SER A 196 -7.93 -3.51 0.71
CA SER A 196 -7.62 -4.05 -0.61
C SER A 196 -6.45 -5.02 -0.52
N THR A 197 -6.29 -5.85 -1.53
CA THR A 197 -5.13 -6.71 -1.69
C THR A 197 -4.53 -6.55 -3.07
N GLN A 198 -3.43 -7.21 -3.33
CA GLN A 198 -2.81 -7.29 -4.64
C GLN A 198 -2.25 -8.70 -4.82
N MET A 199 -2.50 -9.27 -5.98
CA MET A 199 -1.99 -10.55 -6.42
C MET A 199 -1.14 -10.33 -7.69
N ILE A 200 -0.04 -11.05 -7.80
CA ILE A 200 0.88 -10.98 -8.94
C ILE A 200 0.57 -12.17 -9.85
N GLY A 201 0.11 -11.89 -11.06
CA GLY A 201 -0.02 -12.89 -12.12
C GLY A 201 1.25 -13.00 -12.95
N GLY A 202 1.55 -14.18 -13.49
CA GLY A 202 2.67 -14.43 -14.39
C GLY A 202 4.06 -14.54 -13.72
N ALA A 203 4.12 -14.53 -12.39
CA ALA A 203 5.37 -14.79 -11.67
C ALA A 203 5.65 -16.29 -11.46
N ASP A 204 4.64 -17.11 -11.60
CA ASP A 204 4.70 -18.57 -11.53
C ASP A 204 3.85 -19.21 -12.65
N ALA A 205 3.71 -20.54 -12.63
CA ALA A 205 2.93 -21.28 -13.61
C ALA A 205 1.42 -21.34 -13.32
N SER A 206 0.91 -20.49 -12.41
CA SER A 206 -0.53 -20.41 -12.14
C SER A 206 -1.29 -19.94 -13.37
N ASP A 207 -2.33 -20.67 -13.72
CA ASP A 207 -3.23 -20.33 -14.81
C ASP A 207 -4.30 -19.30 -14.39
N ASP A 208 -5.02 -18.76 -15.35
CA ASP A 208 -6.07 -17.76 -15.12
C ASP A 208 -7.18 -18.31 -14.22
N GLN A 209 -7.50 -19.60 -14.31
CA GLN A 209 -8.50 -20.24 -13.46
C GLN A 209 -8.08 -20.20 -11.99
N THR A 210 -6.84 -20.52 -11.69
CA THR A 210 -6.27 -20.45 -10.33
C THR A 210 -6.30 -19.02 -9.79
N ILE A 211 -5.90 -18.04 -10.62
CA ILE A 211 -5.91 -16.62 -10.26
C ILE A 211 -7.35 -16.16 -9.93
N LEU A 212 -8.31 -16.48 -10.80
CA LEU A 212 -9.72 -16.09 -10.63
C LEU A 212 -10.35 -16.77 -9.41
N SER A 213 -10.13 -18.07 -9.21
CA SER A 213 -10.64 -18.80 -8.05
C SER A 213 -10.08 -18.27 -6.74
N THR A 214 -8.80 -17.91 -6.72
CA THR A 214 -8.18 -17.28 -5.55
C THR A 214 -8.77 -15.89 -5.30
N ALA A 215 -8.96 -15.08 -6.33
CA ALA A 215 -9.59 -13.77 -6.21
C ALA A 215 -11.02 -13.88 -5.68
N GLU A 216 -11.83 -14.82 -6.19
CA GLU A 216 -13.19 -15.09 -5.72
C GLU A 216 -13.21 -15.48 -4.23
N THR A 217 -12.32 -16.38 -3.82
CA THR A 217 -12.14 -16.76 -2.41
C THR A 217 -11.80 -15.56 -1.53
N LEU A 218 -10.93 -14.69 -1.99
CA LEU A 218 -10.54 -13.47 -1.26
C LEU A 218 -11.72 -12.50 -1.13
N TYR A 219 -12.50 -12.28 -2.20
CA TYR A 219 -13.70 -11.44 -2.15
C TYR A 219 -14.76 -12.01 -1.20
N GLY A 220 -14.99 -13.32 -1.22
CA GLY A 220 -15.93 -13.99 -0.33
C GLY A 220 -15.54 -13.89 1.15
N SER A 221 -14.27 -14.21 1.45
CA SER A 221 -13.80 -14.34 2.84
C SER A 221 -13.44 -13.01 3.49
N TYR A 222 -12.79 -12.11 2.77
CA TYR A 222 -12.23 -10.87 3.35
C TYR A 222 -12.90 -9.60 2.84
N LYS A 223 -13.78 -9.70 1.84
CA LYS A 223 -14.50 -8.59 1.21
C LYS A 223 -13.60 -7.38 0.89
N PRO A 224 -12.43 -7.58 0.27
CA PRO A 224 -11.63 -6.45 -0.16
C PRO A 224 -12.40 -5.64 -1.19
N LYS A 225 -12.14 -4.34 -1.23
CA LYS A 225 -12.72 -3.46 -2.27
C LYS A 225 -12.07 -3.65 -3.63
N ARG A 226 -10.87 -4.26 -3.66
CA ARG A 226 -10.10 -4.60 -4.86
C ARG A 226 -9.13 -5.74 -4.56
N VAL A 227 -9.01 -6.66 -5.49
CA VAL A 227 -7.93 -7.64 -5.61
C VAL A 227 -7.06 -7.26 -6.79
#